data_d11f91d1476f42d7d9276cb2e0dfc069
#
_entry.id   d11f91d1476f42d7d9276cb2e0dfc069
#
_cell.length_a   1.000
_cell.length_b   1.000
_cell.length_c   1.000
_cell.angle_alpha   90.00
_cell.angle_beta   90.00
_cell.angle_gamma   90.00
#
_symmetry.space_group_name_H-M   'P 1'
#
loop_
_entity.id
_entity.type
_entity.pdbx_description
1 polymer ?
#
loop_
_entity_poly.entity_id
_entity_poly.type
_entity_poly.pdbx_seq_one_letter_code
_entity_poly.pdbx_strand_id
1 'polypeptide(L)'
;MWDPAQYLQFAGERSRPFWELLARVGAEDPKRVADLGCGPGSRTADLATRWPGAEVTGLDSSAEMISAARAFQDSAAVPGGGSRSWNTGSAAPAPDAQADPVARIQFVLGDLRDWQPAEPHDVIVSNAVLQWLPDHLEVLARWPSLLAPGGWLAVQVPGNFDQPSHQILRDLAGSPRWRPLLRDVPLNRQSAEPAQYLDLLARAGCEVDAWETTYQHVLPGDDPVVDWYKGSGLRPVLAALDPPRAAEFLAGYGAAARAAYPRRPYGTVLAFRRVFVVARVR
;
A
#
# COMPACT_ATOMS: atom_id res chain seq x y z
N MET A 1 -17.06 -9.73 -3.12
CA MET A 1 -17.23 -9.05 -1.82
C MET A 1 -15.85 -9.01 -1.16
N TRP A 2 -15.38 -7.84 -0.73
CA TRP A 2 -14.12 -7.67 -0.02
C TRP A 2 -14.25 -8.26 1.39
N ASP A 3 -13.33 -9.17 1.78
CA ASP A 3 -13.32 -9.75 3.12
C ASP A 3 -12.20 -9.07 3.94
N PRO A 4 -12.55 -8.18 4.89
CA PRO A 4 -11.60 -7.53 5.77
C PRO A 4 -10.79 -8.51 6.62
N ALA A 5 -11.39 -9.62 7.06
CA ALA A 5 -10.72 -10.59 7.91
C ALA A 5 -9.58 -11.30 7.17
N GLN A 6 -9.78 -11.61 5.87
CA GLN A 6 -8.74 -12.20 5.02
C GLN A 6 -7.58 -11.22 4.73
N TYR A 7 -7.88 -9.91 4.63
CA TYR A 7 -6.83 -8.89 4.49
C TYR A 7 -6.02 -8.72 5.77
N LEU A 8 -6.67 -8.83 6.93
CA LEU A 8 -6.05 -8.70 8.25
C LEU A 8 -5.18 -9.92 8.64
N GLN A 9 -5.38 -11.08 8.02
CA GLN A 9 -4.59 -12.29 8.29
C GLN A 9 -3.07 -12.08 8.11
N PHE A 10 -2.65 -11.16 7.22
CA PHE A 10 -1.26 -10.82 6.93
C PHE A 10 -0.95 -9.34 7.22
N ALA A 11 -1.63 -8.75 8.21
CA ALA A 11 -1.49 -7.33 8.51
C ALA A 11 -0.07 -6.97 8.96
N GLY A 12 0.60 -7.85 9.72
CA GLY A 12 1.98 -7.66 10.17
C GLY A 12 2.97 -7.59 9.01
N GLU A 13 2.92 -8.58 8.12
CA GLU A 13 3.79 -8.66 6.95
C GLU A 13 3.56 -7.53 5.96
N ARG A 14 2.30 -7.08 5.83
CA ARG A 14 1.91 -5.98 4.93
C ARG A 14 2.26 -4.60 5.48
N SER A 15 2.35 -4.45 6.81
CA SER A 15 2.68 -3.16 7.43
C SER A 15 4.19 -2.90 7.56
N ARG A 16 5.02 -3.94 7.63
CA ARG A 16 6.47 -3.81 7.78
C ARG A 16 7.11 -2.89 6.72
N PRO A 17 6.79 -2.98 5.41
CA PRO A 17 7.35 -2.08 4.41
C PRO A 17 6.99 -0.61 4.64
N PHE A 18 5.80 -0.32 5.15
CA PHE A 18 5.39 1.04 5.47
C PHE A 18 6.26 1.66 6.57
N TRP A 19 6.57 0.90 7.61
CA TRP A 19 7.42 1.39 8.69
C TRP A 19 8.88 1.54 8.26
N GLU A 20 9.39 0.64 7.41
CA GLU A 20 10.74 0.77 6.84
C GLU A 20 10.85 2.00 5.93
N LEU A 21 9.80 2.31 5.15
CA LEU A 21 9.71 3.53 4.36
C LEU A 21 9.78 4.77 5.26
N LEU A 22 8.91 4.85 6.26
CA LEU A 22 8.81 6.01 7.13
C LEU A 22 10.07 6.22 7.98
N ALA A 23 10.79 5.17 8.33
CA ALA A 23 12.03 5.28 9.10
C ALA A 23 13.11 6.14 8.41
N ARG A 24 13.01 6.34 7.08
CA ARG A 24 13.94 7.17 6.33
C ARG A 24 13.42 8.59 6.05
N VAL A 25 12.21 8.92 6.48
CA VAL A 25 11.66 10.28 6.40
C VAL A 25 12.17 11.09 7.60
N GLY A 26 13.00 12.08 7.34
CA GLY A 26 13.64 12.90 8.36
C GLY A 26 12.85 14.18 8.72
N ALA A 27 11.54 14.25 8.44
CA ALA A 27 10.69 15.35 8.86
C ALA A 27 10.46 15.30 10.38
N GLU A 28 10.88 16.34 11.10
CA GLU A 28 10.77 16.39 12.58
C GLU A 28 9.41 16.91 13.04
N ASP A 29 8.92 18.03 12.50
CA ASP A 29 7.65 18.66 12.88
C ASP A 29 6.90 19.17 11.64
N PRO A 30 6.48 18.26 10.72
CA PRO A 30 5.73 18.66 9.54
C PRO A 30 4.37 19.21 9.93
N LYS A 31 3.89 20.20 9.20
CA LYS A 31 2.58 20.83 9.43
C LYS A 31 1.50 20.23 8.53
N ARG A 32 1.86 19.83 7.31
CA ARG A 32 0.95 19.22 6.34
C ARG A 32 1.52 17.91 5.80
N VAL A 33 0.76 16.84 5.98
CA VAL A 33 1.12 15.48 5.56
C VAL A 33 0.01 14.93 4.68
N ALA A 34 0.35 14.37 3.52
CA ALA A 34 -0.60 13.68 2.64
C ALA A 34 -0.27 12.20 2.53
N ASP A 35 -1.32 11.36 2.55
CA ASP A 35 -1.29 9.92 2.24
C ASP A 35 -2.06 9.68 0.94
N LEU A 36 -1.34 9.53 -0.18
CA LEU A 36 -1.92 9.39 -1.50
C LEU A 36 -2.20 7.92 -1.83
N GLY A 37 -3.48 7.56 -1.88
CA GLY A 37 -3.99 6.20 -1.93
C GLY A 37 -4.11 5.60 -0.54
N CYS A 38 -4.75 6.31 0.37
CA CYS A 38 -4.83 6.00 1.80
C CYS A 38 -5.59 4.70 2.12
N GLY A 39 -6.36 4.16 1.16
CA GLY A 39 -7.20 2.99 1.39
C GLY A 39 -8.15 3.17 2.58
N PRO A 40 -8.26 2.16 3.48
CA PRO A 40 -9.17 2.22 4.63
C PRO A 40 -8.61 3.04 5.82
N GLY A 41 -7.58 3.87 5.62
CA GLY A 41 -7.12 4.89 6.55
C GLY A 41 -6.21 4.44 7.69
N SER A 42 -5.95 3.14 7.87
CA SER A 42 -5.15 2.66 9.00
C SER A 42 -3.70 3.17 8.96
N ARG A 43 -3.10 3.30 7.78
CA ARG A 43 -1.73 3.85 7.64
C ARG A 43 -1.72 5.38 7.77
N THR A 44 -2.78 6.03 7.35
CA THR A 44 -2.98 7.46 7.57
C THR A 44 -3.06 7.79 9.06
N ALA A 45 -3.71 6.94 9.86
CA ALA A 45 -3.74 7.08 11.32
C ALA A 45 -2.34 6.91 11.95
N ASP A 46 -1.52 6.00 11.41
CA ASP A 46 -0.13 5.86 11.85
C ASP A 46 0.69 7.14 11.56
N LEU A 47 0.43 7.83 10.42
CA LEU A 47 1.05 9.13 10.12
C LEU A 47 0.62 10.21 11.11
N ALA A 48 -0.67 10.29 11.42
CA ALA A 48 -1.20 11.25 12.41
C ALA A 48 -0.63 11.00 13.80
N THR A 49 -0.41 9.74 14.17
CA THR A 49 0.22 9.38 15.44
C THR A 49 1.71 9.74 15.46
N ARG A 50 2.41 9.55 14.34
CA ARG A 50 3.83 9.91 14.21
C ARG A 50 4.06 11.42 14.30
N TRP A 51 3.15 12.20 13.71
CA TRP A 51 3.21 13.66 13.68
C TRP A 51 1.94 14.28 14.24
N PRO A 52 1.78 14.29 15.58
CA PRO A 52 0.53 14.69 16.21
C PRO A 52 0.19 16.17 16.04
N GLY A 53 1.18 17.00 15.65
CA GLY A 53 0.99 18.41 15.29
C GLY A 53 0.59 18.68 13.84
N ALA A 54 0.60 17.66 12.98
CA ALA A 54 0.33 17.82 11.56
C ALA A 54 -1.16 17.78 11.21
N GLU A 55 -1.54 18.53 10.18
CA GLU A 55 -2.77 18.30 9.42
C GLU A 55 -2.53 17.14 8.46
N VAL A 56 -3.26 16.03 8.62
CA VAL A 56 -3.08 14.83 7.81
C VAL A 56 -4.25 14.67 6.86
N THR A 57 -3.96 14.58 5.57
CA THR A 57 -4.94 14.32 4.52
C THR A 57 -4.73 12.93 3.92
N GLY A 58 -5.76 12.08 3.97
CA GLY A 58 -5.81 10.81 3.24
C GLY A 58 -6.65 10.94 1.98
N LEU A 59 -6.07 10.69 0.81
CA LEU A 59 -6.75 10.72 -0.48
C LEU A 59 -6.89 9.31 -1.05
N ASP A 60 -8.08 8.93 -1.51
CA ASP A 60 -8.30 7.70 -2.28
C ASP A 60 -9.39 7.89 -3.33
N SER A 61 -9.27 7.22 -4.47
CA SER A 61 -10.25 7.29 -5.56
C SER A 61 -11.46 6.36 -5.35
N SER A 62 -11.42 5.46 -4.37
CA SER A 62 -12.52 4.55 -4.04
C SER A 62 -13.40 5.13 -2.95
N ALA A 63 -14.67 5.38 -3.27
CA ALA A 63 -15.67 5.80 -2.29
C ALA A 63 -15.85 4.78 -1.15
N GLU A 64 -15.70 3.48 -1.45
CA GLU A 64 -15.74 2.42 -0.42
C GLU A 64 -14.57 2.55 0.57
N MET A 65 -13.35 2.83 0.07
CA MET A 65 -12.18 3.01 0.92
C MET A 65 -12.31 4.25 1.80
N ILE A 66 -12.76 5.37 1.24
CA ILE A 66 -13.00 6.60 2.00
C ILE A 66 -14.10 6.39 3.06
N SER A 67 -15.17 5.67 2.73
CA SER A 67 -16.21 5.32 3.72
C SER A 67 -15.64 4.46 4.85
N ALA A 68 -14.83 3.45 4.52
CA ALA A 68 -14.16 2.61 5.51
C ALA A 68 -13.16 3.39 6.37
N ALA A 69 -12.42 4.33 5.78
CA ALA A 69 -11.47 5.18 6.49
C ALA A 69 -12.16 6.11 7.51
N ARG A 70 -13.29 6.69 7.13
CA ARG A 70 -14.11 7.51 8.05
C ARG A 70 -14.71 6.68 9.18
N ALA A 71 -15.25 5.50 8.87
CA ALA A 71 -15.77 4.59 9.89
C ALA A 71 -14.67 4.11 10.87
N PHE A 72 -13.44 3.87 10.36
CA PHE A 72 -12.27 3.59 11.20
C PHE A 72 -11.94 4.77 12.13
N GLN A 73 -11.91 5.99 11.60
CA GLN A 73 -11.68 7.23 12.34
C GLN A 73 -12.72 7.42 13.46
N ASP A 74 -14.00 7.26 13.16
CA ASP A 74 -15.09 7.37 14.12
C ASP A 74 -14.96 6.35 15.26
N SER A 75 -14.54 5.11 14.93
CA SER A 75 -14.34 4.05 15.92
C SER A 75 -13.14 4.31 16.84
N ALA A 76 -12.10 4.97 16.35
CA ALA A 76 -10.92 5.34 17.13
C ALA A 76 -11.19 6.54 18.06
N ALA A 77 -12.10 7.43 17.68
CA ALA A 77 -12.46 8.63 18.45
C ALA A 77 -13.38 8.34 19.67
N VAL A 78 -13.90 7.10 19.83
CA VAL A 78 -14.74 6.75 20.99
C VAL A 78 -13.87 6.54 22.23
N PRO A 79 -14.03 7.31 23.33
CA PRO A 79 -13.30 7.12 24.58
C PRO A 79 -13.59 5.72 25.16
N GLY A 80 -12.60 4.84 25.19
CA GLY A 80 -12.70 3.46 25.70
C GLY A 80 -12.54 2.37 24.64
N GLY A 81 -12.45 2.68 23.38
CA GLY A 81 -12.03 1.76 22.31
C GLY A 81 -10.52 1.53 22.40
N GLY A 82 -10.12 0.42 23.03
CA GLY A 82 -8.74 0.13 23.37
C GLY A 82 -7.79 0.21 22.15
N SER A 83 -6.88 1.16 22.19
CA SER A 83 -5.72 1.19 21.33
C SER A 83 -4.94 -0.10 21.56
N ARG A 84 -4.88 -1.00 20.57
CA ARG A 84 -3.94 -2.12 20.58
C ARG A 84 -2.55 -1.56 20.34
N SER A 85 -1.93 -1.15 21.46
CA SER A 85 -0.52 -0.82 21.52
C SER A 85 0.32 -2.00 21.05
N TRP A 86 0.96 -1.86 19.91
CA TRP A 86 2.12 -2.65 19.57
C TRP A 86 3.32 -2.01 20.27
N ASN A 87 3.81 -2.71 21.25
CA ASN A 87 4.84 -2.37 22.20
C ASN A 87 6.11 -1.78 21.54
N THR A 88 6.29 -0.47 21.66
CA THR A 88 7.60 0.19 21.64
C THR A 88 7.73 0.98 22.93
N GLY A 89 8.82 0.73 23.66
CA GLY A 89 9.06 1.14 25.04
C GLY A 89 8.65 2.55 25.40
N SER A 90 8.02 2.61 26.55
CA SER A 90 7.89 3.69 27.51
C SER A 90 8.30 5.11 27.07
N ALA A 91 7.28 5.94 26.80
CA ALA A 91 7.33 7.36 27.09
C ALA A 91 6.04 7.72 27.86
N ALA A 92 6.21 8.44 28.98
CA ALA A 92 5.12 8.86 29.83
C ALA A 92 4.18 9.83 29.09
N PRO A 93 2.86 9.84 29.39
CA PRO A 93 1.92 10.78 28.78
C PRO A 93 2.22 12.20 29.24
N ALA A 94 2.35 13.12 28.28
CA ALA A 94 2.41 14.55 28.54
C ALA A 94 1.04 15.05 29.05
N PRO A 95 1.00 15.99 29.98
CA PRO A 95 -0.22 16.52 30.53
C PRO A 95 -0.74 17.69 29.67
N ASP A 96 -1.47 17.39 28.62
CA ASP A 96 -2.44 18.29 28.00
C ASP A 96 -3.32 17.42 27.10
N ALA A 97 -4.64 17.40 27.39
CA ALA A 97 -5.63 16.68 26.63
C ALA A 97 -5.78 17.32 25.22
N GLN A 98 -4.78 17.13 24.36
CA GLN A 98 -4.90 17.44 22.95
C GLN A 98 -5.85 16.43 22.31
N ALA A 99 -6.78 16.91 21.48
CA ALA A 99 -7.68 16.08 20.71
C ALA A 99 -6.90 14.96 20.00
N ASP A 100 -7.46 13.73 19.99
CA ASP A 100 -6.85 12.57 19.35
C ASP A 100 -6.37 12.96 17.94
N PRO A 101 -5.08 12.79 17.62
CA PRO A 101 -4.55 13.15 16.30
C PRO A 101 -5.31 12.45 15.15
N VAL A 102 -5.85 11.25 15.38
CA VAL A 102 -6.64 10.51 14.39
C VAL A 102 -7.97 11.21 14.10
N ALA A 103 -8.59 11.87 15.10
CA ALA A 103 -9.84 12.59 14.90
C ALA A 103 -9.72 13.81 13.96
N ARG A 104 -8.49 14.28 13.69
CA ARG A 104 -8.23 15.44 12.84
C ARG A 104 -7.86 15.08 11.41
N ILE A 105 -7.81 13.80 11.05
CA ILE A 105 -7.49 13.37 9.69
C ILE A 105 -8.62 13.79 8.74
N GLN A 106 -8.26 14.34 7.59
CA GLN A 106 -9.20 14.64 6.52
C GLN A 106 -9.16 13.55 5.45
N PHE A 107 -10.25 12.78 5.30
CA PHE A 107 -10.37 11.79 4.23
C PHE A 107 -11.11 12.36 3.03
N VAL A 108 -10.43 12.42 1.88
CA VAL A 108 -10.89 13.06 0.65
C VAL A 108 -11.04 12.01 -0.46
N LEU A 109 -12.22 12.00 -1.10
CA LEU A 109 -12.44 11.22 -2.32
C LEU A 109 -11.84 11.98 -3.50
N GLY A 110 -10.87 11.41 -4.19
CA GLY A 110 -10.24 12.04 -5.33
C GLY A 110 -9.19 11.16 -6.00
N ASP A 111 -8.87 11.48 -7.25
CA ASP A 111 -7.80 10.80 -7.99
C ASP A 111 -6.47 11.51 -7.73
N LEU A 112 -5.45 10.73 -7.32
CA LEU A 112 -4.12 11.27 -7.07
C LEU A 112 -3.42 11.82 -8.33
N ARG A 113 -3.92 11.46 -9.52
CA ARG A 113 -3.45 12.04 -10.79
C ARG A 113 -3.83 13.51 -10.94
N ASP A 114 -4.96 13.89 -10.37
CA ASP A 114 -5.51 15.24 -10.45
C ASP A 114 -5.32 16.03 -9.14
N TRP A 115 -4.72 15.38 -8.13
CA TRP A 115 -4.55 16.02 -6.83
C TRP A 115 -3.60 17.22 -6.91
N GLN A 116 -4.13 18.37 -6.53
CA GLN A 116 -3.41 19.65 -6.44
C GLN A 116 -3.84 20.33 -5.13
N PRO A 117 -3.00 20.26 -4.10
CA PRO A 117 -3.29 20.92 -2.83
C PRO A 117 -3.20 22.44 -2.98
N ALA A 118 -4.01 23.16 -2.21
CA ALA A 118 -4.00 24.62 -2.20
C ALA A 118 -2.68 25.19 -1.67
N GLU A 119 -1.99 24.44 -0.81
CA GLU A 119 -0.71 24.81 -0.23
C GLU A 119 0.27 23.63 -0.29
N PRO A 120 1.59 23.91 -0.42
CA PRO A 120 2.61 22.87 -0.41
C PRO A 120 2.58 22.02 0.87
N HIS A 121 2.91 20.74 0.76
CA HIS A 121 2.99 19.80 1.86
C HIS A 121 4.43 19.61 2.34
N ASP A 122 4.59 19.31 3.62
CA ASP A 122 5.91 19.00 4.19
C ASP A 122 6.26 17.52 3.97
N VAL A 123 5.25 16.65 3.92
CA VAL A 123 5.44 15.21 3.65
C VAL A 123 4.32 14.70 2.75
N ILE A 124 4.70 13.99 1.69
CA ILE A 124 3.80 13.20 0.85
C ILE A 124 4.21 11.73 0.96
N VAL A 125 3.26 10.87 1.30
CA VAL A 125 3.46 9.42 1.39
C VAL A 125 2.55 8.72 0.39
N SER A 126 3.03 7.65 -0.25
CA SER A 126 2.20 6.75 -1.05
C SER A 126 2.70 5.32 -0.90
N ASN A 127 1.87 4.44 -0.38
CA ASN A 127 2.26 3.08 -0.06
C ASN A 127 1.39 2.05 -0.79
N ALA A 128 1.99 1.30 -1.69
CA ALA A 128 1.36 0.23 -2.48
C ALA A 128 0.18 0.73 -3.35
N VAL A 129 0.36 1.86 -4.02
CA VAL A 129 -0.64 2.52 -4.86
C VAL A 129 -0.19 2.66 -6.32
N LEU A 130 1.01 3.17 -6.56
CA LEU A 130 1.47 3.55 -7.90
C LEU A 130 1.50 2.40 -8.92
N GLN A 131 1.64 1.16 -8.47
CA GLN A 131 1.57 -0.03 -9.34
C GLN A 131 0.19 -0.23 -10.02
N TRP A 132 -0.82 0.52 -9.62
CA TRP A 132 -2.14 0.49 -10.24
C TRP A 132 -2.27 1.46 -11.42
N LEU A 133 -1.32 2.38 -11.57
CA LEU A 133 -1.31 3.42 -12.58
C LEU A 133 -0.31 3.07 -13.69
N PRO A 134 -0.75 2.94 -14.94
CA PRO A 134 0.16 2.71 -16.07
C PRO A 134 1.17 3.86 -16.27
N ASP A 135 0.76 5.08 -15.95
CA ASP A 135 1.49 6.34 -16.09
C ASP A 135 2.16 6.80 -14.77
N HIS A 136 2.41 5.88 -13.84
CA HIS A 136 2.86 6.20 -12.48
C HIS A 136 4.15 7.03 -12.41
N LEU A 137 5.05 6.90 -13.37
CA LEU A 137 6.28 7.71 -13.41
C LEU A 137 5.99 9.17 -13.74
N GLU A 138 5.05 9.44 -14.66
CA GLU A 138 4.62 10.80 -14.99
C GLU A 138 3.89 11.46 -13.82
N VAL A 139 3.06 10.69 -13.13
CA VAL A 139 2.38 11.12 -11.91
C VAL A 139 3.38 11.46 -10.83
N LEU A 140 4.33 10.55 -10.55
CA LEU A 140 5.35 10.74 -9.53
C LEU A 140 6.27 11.93 -9.81
N ALA A 141 6.61 12.19 -11.07
CA ALA A 141 7.47 13.30 -11.47
C ALA A 141 6.92 14.68 -11.07
N ARG A 142 5.61 14.80 -10.89
CA ARG A 142 4.95 16.06 -10.49
C ARG A 142 4.93 16.30 -8.97
N TRP A 143 5.02 15.24 -8.16
CA TRP A 143 4.84 15.36 -6.72
C TRP A 143 5.89 16.22 -6.01
N PRO A 144 7.18 16.28 -6.43
CA PRO A 144 8.12 17.21 -5.85
C PRO A 144 7.68 18.69 -5.89
N SER A 145 6.94 19.11 -6.93
CA SER A 145 6.43 20.48 -7.03
C SER A 145 5.26 20.79 -6.08
N LEU A 146 4.68 19.77 -5.45
CA LEU A 146 3.61 19.87 -4.45
C LEU A 146 4.16 19.93 -3.02
N LEU A 147 5.49 19.82 -2.87
CA LEU A 147 6.18 19.87 -1.59
C LEU A 147 6.72 21.27 -1.29
N ALA A 148 6.74 21.60 -0.02
CA ALA A 148 7.46 22.77 0.47
C ALA A 148 9.00 22.59 0.28
N PRO A 149 9.78 23.69 0.24
CA PRO A 149 11.24 23.58 0.30
C PRO A 149 11.69 22.75 1.51
N GLY A 150 12.54 21.76 1.29
CA GLY A 150 12.97 20.81 2.30
C GLY A 150 11.95 19.69 2.61
N GLY A 151 10.81 19.68 1.91
CA GLY A 151 9.76 18.67 2.08
C GLY A 151 10.16 17.28 1.62
N TRP A 152 9.47 16.26 2.10
CA TRP A 152 9.77 14.86 1.92
C TRP A 152 8.71 14.12 1.11
N LEU A 153 9.18 13.30 0.19
CA LEU A 153 8.38 12.35 -0.56
C LEU A 153 8.78 10.94 -0.19
N ALA A 154 7.83 10.09 0.16
CA ALA A 154 8.08 8.71 0.53
C ALA A 154 7.15 7.76 -0.23
N VAL A 155 7.70 6.91 -1.07
CA VAL A 155 6.94 5.98 -1.93
C VAL A 155 7.42 4.56 -1.76
N GLN A 156 6.49 3.63 -1.64
CA GLN A 156 6.74 2.20 -1.69
C GLN A 156 5.78 1.52 -2.67
N VAL A 157 6.31 0.63 -3.49
CA VAL A 157 5.51 -0.21 -4.41
C VAL A 157 5.96 -1.67 -4.33
N PRO A 158 5.05 -2.65 -4.58
CA PRO A 158 5.46 -4.03 -4.81
C PRO A 158 6.29 -4.12 -6.08
N GLY A 159 7.35 -4.91 -6.07
CA GLY A 159 8.25 -5.16 -7.20
C GLY A 159 8.33 -6.63 -7.59
N ASN A 160 7.26 -7.40 -7.34
CA ASN A 160 7.24 -8.86 -7.47
C ASN A 160 6.41 -9.36 -8.68
N PHE A 161 6.19 -8.49 -9.69
CA PHE A 161 5.29 -8.81 -10.81
C PHE A 161 5.85 -9.88 -11.76
N ASP A 162 7.17 -10.13 -11.71
CA ASP A 162 7.83 -11.20 -12.46
C ASP A 162 7.94 -12.53 -11.69
N GLN A 163 7.45 -12.56 -10.45
CA GLN A 163 7.44 -13.77 -9.63
C GLN A 163 6.42 -14.81 -10.15
N PRO A 164 6.63 -16.10 -9.86
CA PRO A 164 5.77 -17.20 -10.34
C PRO A 164 4.28 -16.97 -10.08
N SER A 165 3.91 -16.40 -8.92
CA SER A 165 2.52 -16.08 -8.58
C SER A 165 1.83 -15.15 -9.59
N HIS A 166 2.52 -14.14 -10.09
CA HIS A 166 1.99 -13.24 -11.10
C HIS A 166 2.07 -13.85 -12.52
N GLN A 167 3.10 -14.62 -12.81
CA GLN A 167 3.21 -15.34 -14.09
C GLN A 167 2.07 -16.35 -14.24
N ILE A 168 1.84 -17.20 -13.22
CA ILE A 168 0.72 -18.17 -13.18
C ILE A 168 -0.62 -17.45 -13.39
N LEU A 169 -0.83 -16.31 -12.75
CA LEU A 169 -2.05 -15.53 -12.91
C LEU A 169 -2.26 -15.09 -14.37
N ARG A 170 -1.23 -14.52 -15.00
CA ARG A 170 -1.29 -14.07 -16.41
C ARG A 170 -1.47 -15.25 -17.39
N ASP A 171 -0.71 -16.32 -17.20
CA ASP A 171 -0.76 -17.49 -18.07
C ASP A 171 -2.12 -18.18 -18.01
N LEU A 172 -2.66 -18.35 -16.79
CA LEU A 172 -3.98 -18.93 -16.60
C LEU A 172 -5.07 -18.04 -17.21
N ALA A 173 -5.05 -16.73 -16.93
CA ALA A 173 -6.01 -15.79 -17.50
C ALA A 173 -5.93 -15.68 -19.03
N GLY A 174 -4.74 -15.82 -19.60
CA GLY A 174 -4.48 -15.84 -21.05
C GLY A 174 -4.82 -17.15 -21.76
N SER A 175 -5.11 -18.22 -21.02
CA SER A 175 -5.43 -19.53 -21.59
C SER A 175 -6.73 -19.52 -22.41
N PRO A 176 -6.92 -20.44 -23.36
CA PRO A 176 -8.13 -20.49 -24.21
C PRO A 176 -9.44 -20.51 -23.43
N ARG A 177 -9.45 -21.13 -22.24
CA ARG A 177 -10.61 -21.21 -21.35
C ARG A 177 -11.00 -19.85 -20.76
N TRP A 178 -10.03 -19.06 -20.32
CA TRP A 178 -10.27 -17.85 -19.53
C TRP A 178 -10.13 -16.54 -20.31
N ARG A 179 -9.32 -16.53 -21.36
CA ARG A 179 -9.08 -15.33 -22.18
C ARG A 179 -10.35 -14.63 -22.66
N PRO A 180 -11.42 -15.33 -23.12
CA PRO A 180 -12.63 -14.65 -23.57
C PRO A 180 -13.34 -13.85 -22.45
N LEU A 181 -13.16 -14.27 -21.20
CA LEU A 181 -13.81 -13.69 -20.02
C LEU A 181 -12.94 -12.61 -19.33
N LEU A 182 -11.62 -12.70 -19.49
CA LEU A 182 -10.66 -11.92 -18.69
C LEU A 182 -9.78 -10.98 -19.53
N ARG A 183 -9.99 -10.90 -20.84
CA ARG A 183 -9.16 -10.07 -21.75
C ARG A 183 -9.08 -8.58 -21.37
N ASP A 184 -10.16 -8.07 -20.77
CA ASP A 184 -10.29 -6.65 -20.39
C ASP A 184 -9.88 -6.40 -18.93
N VAL A 185 -9.46 -7.46 -18.20
CA VAL A 185 -8.98 -7.34 -16.82
C VAL A 185 -7.52 -6.87 -16.83
N PRO A 186 -7.17 -5.75 -16.16
CA PRO A 186 -5.81 -5.23 -16.14
C PRO A 186 -4.89 -6.07 -15.25
N LEU A 187 -4.19 -7.04 -15.82
CA LEU A 187 -3.26 -7.93 -15.13
C LEU A 187 -1.78 -7.52 -15.27
N ASN A 188 -1.47 -6.64 -16.22
CA ASN A 188 -0.12 -6.16 -16.49
C ASN A 188 0.21 -4.97 -15.58
N ARG A 189 0.40 -5.26 -14.31
CA ARG A 189 0.93 -4.30 -13.35
C ARG A 189 2.43 -4.32 -13.39
N GLN A 190 3.03 -3.17 -13.13
CA GLN A 190 4.48 -3.04 -13.06
C GLN A 190 4.88 -1.98 -12.07
N SER A 191 6.08 -2.07 -11.61
CA SER A 191 6.79 -1.01 -10.89
C SER A 191 8.09 -0.73 -11.64
N ALA A 192 8.62 0.46 -11.48
CA ALA A 192 9.95 0.77 -11.97
C ALA A 192 11.03 0.16 -11.04
N GLU A 193 12.23 0.06 -11.54
CA GLU A 193 13.40 -0.31 -10.76
C GLU A 193 13.86 0.87 -9.87
N PRO A 194 14.55 0.61 -8.72
CA PRO A 194 15.02 1.68 -7.84
C PRO A 194 15.81 2.77 -8.57
N ALA A 195 16.66 2.40 -9.51
CA ALA A 195 17.45 3.34 -10.31
C ALA A 195 16.59 4.29 -11.15
N GLN A 196 15.45 3.81 -11.68
CA GLN A 196 14.54 4.63 -12.48
C GLN A 196 13.82 5.67 -11.60
N TYR A 197 13.38 5.29 -10.40
CA TYR A 197 12.80 6.24 -9.43
C TYR A 197 13.83 7.26 -8.97
N LEU A 198 15.08 6.82 -8.71
CA LEU A 198 16.18 7.71 -8.34
C LEU A 198 16.45 8.75 -9.44
N ASP A 199 16.64 8.32 -10.68
CA ASP A 199 16.90 9.21 -11.81
C ASP A 199 15.77 10.22 -12.02
N LEU A 200 14.51 9.76 -11.91
CA LEU A 200 13.33 10.60 -12.08
C LEU A 200 13.30 11.74 -11.08
N LEU A 201 13.46 11.42 -9.79
CA LEU A 201 13.35 12.40 -8.71
C LEU A 201 14.60 13.28 -8.56
N ALA A 202 15.78 12.74 -8.86
CA ALA A 202 17.02 13.52 -8.91
C ALA A 202 16.95 14.61 -9.99
N ARG A 203 16.39 14.30 -11.17
CA ARG A 203 16.14 15.30 -12.24
C ARG A 203 15.11 16.34 -11.83
N ALA A 204 14.19 16.00 -10.92
CA ALA A 204 13.24 16.93 -10.33
C ALA A 204 13.85 17.80 -9.20
N GLY A 205 15.17 17.74 -8.96
CA GLY A 205 15.89 18.58 -8.00
C GLY A 205 15.90 18.02 -6.56
N CYS A 206 15.56 16.74 -6.35
CA CYS A 206 15.54 16.12 -5.04
C CYS A 206 16.89 15.46 -4.67
N GLU A 207 17.16 15.38 -3.37
CA GLU A 207 18.05 14.36 -2.82
C GLU A 207 17.27 13.07 -2.70
N VAL A 208 17.80 11.93 -3.18
CA VAL A 208 17.05 10.70 -3.33
C VAL A 208 17.79 9.51 -2.71
N ASP A 209 17.06 8.73 -1.92
CA ASP A 209 17.46 7.40 -1.44
C ASP A 209 16.47 6.38 -2.03
N ALA A 210 16.93 5.46 -2.86
CA ALA A 210 16.12 4.44 -3.49
C ALA A 210 16.74 3.05 -3.26
N TRP A 211 15.90 2.11 -2.82
CA TRP A 211 16.34 0.75 -2.49
C TRP A 211 15.24 -0.28 -2.72
N GLU A 212 15.59 -1.52 -2.54
CA GLU A 212 14.63 -2.62 -2.52
C GLU A 212 14.88 -3.55 -1.33
N THR A 213 13.82 -4.22 -0.92
CA THR A 213 13.88 -5.28 0.11
C THR A 213 13.05 -6.47 -0.36
N THR A 214 13.63 -7.66 -0.34
CA THR A 214 12.89 -8.90 -0.55
C THR A 214 12.59 -9.58 0.78
N TYR A 215 11.34 -9.52 1.19
CA TYR A 215 10.87 -10.21 2.40
C TYR A 215 10.64 -11.69 2.09
N GLN A 216 11.13 -12.56 2.97
CA GLN A 216 10.84 -13.99 2.93
C GLN A 216 9.68 -14.26 3.91
N HIS A 217 8.43 -14.12 3.43
CA HIS A 217 7.27 -14.41 4.26
C HIS A 217 7.10 -15.92 4.41
N VAL A 218 7.04 -16.41 5.65
CA VAL A 218 6.69 -17.80 5.95
C VAL A 218 5.20 -17.85 6.27
N LEU A 219 4.43 -18.30 5.29
CA LEU A 219 2.98 -18.28 5.37
C LEU A 219 2.44 -19.62 5.88
N PRO A 220 1.55 -19.61 6.89
CA PRO A 220 0.86 -20.80 7.36
C PRO A 220 -0.37 -21.14 6.49
N GLY A 221 -0.88 -22.37 6.62
CA GLY A 221 -2.11 -22.82 5.94
C GLY A 221 -1.84 -23.74 4.77
N ASP A 222 -2.91 -24.15 4.09
CA ASP A 222 -2.85 -25.13 3.00
C ASP A 222 -2.62 -24.47 1.63
N ASP A 223 -3.27 -23.31 1.38
CA ASP A 223 -3.13 -22.54 0.14
C ASP A 223 -2.73 -21.06 0.42
N PRO A 224 -1.65 -20.82 1.19
CA PRO A 224 -1.38 -19.49 1.72
C PRO A 224 -1.03 -18.47 0.65
N VAL A 225 -0.47 -18.88 -0.49
CA VAL A 225 -0.21 -18.01 -1.63
C VAL A 225 -1.52 -17.57 -2.29
N VAL A 226 -2.49 -18.47 -2.43
CA VAL A 226 -3.83 -18.13 -2.92
C VAL A 226 -4.48 -17.11 -1.97
N ASP A 227 -4.42 -17.37 -0.67
CA ASP A 227 -5.01 -16.50 0.35
C ASP A 227 -4.36 -15.11 0.38
N TRP A 228 -3.05 -15.05 0.21
CA TRP A 228 -2.34 -13.78 0.06
C TRP A 228 -2.85 -12.97 -1.15
N TYR A 229 -3.00 -13.64 -2.32
CA TYR A 229 -3.34 -12.96 -3.57
C TYR A 229 -4.83 -12.70 -3.75
N LYS A 230 -5.73 -13.40 -3.05
CA LYS A 230 -7.17 -13.08 -3.02
C LYS A 230 -7.45 -11.64 -2.62
N GLY A 231 -6.68 -11.11 -1.66
CA GLY A 231 -6.79 -9.72 -1.21
C GLY A 231 -6.10 -8.69 -2.12
N SER A 232 -5.43 -9.10 -3.21
CA SER A 232 -4.62 -8.21 -4.04
C SER A 232 -4.66 -8.58 -5.54
N GLY A 233 -3.73 -9.42 -6.00
CA GLY A 233 -3.54 -9.74 -7.42
C GLY A 233 -4.72 -10.44 -8.08
N LEU A 234 -5.37 -11.37 -7.37
CA LEU A 234 -6.52 -12.12 -7.88
C LEU A 234 -7.83 -11.32 -7.88
N ARG A 235 -7.92 -10.24 -7.09
CA ARG A 235 -9.16 -9.48 -6.91
C ARG A 235 -9.84 -9.05 -8.21
N PRO A 236 -9.16 -8.46 -9.21
CA PRO A 236 -9.79 -8.05 -10.46
C PRO A 236 -10.37 -9.24 -11.26
N VAL A 237 -9.67 -10.38 -11.24
CA VAL A 237 -10.13 -11.59 -11.90
C VAL A 237 -11.38 -12.14 -11.23
N LEU A 238 -11.36 -12.23 -9.91
CA LEU A 238 -12.51 -12.77 -9.15
C LEU A 238 -13.75 -11.87 -9.25
N ALA A 239 -13.55 -10.56 -9.39
CA ALA A 239 -14.64 -9.61 -9.61
C ALA A 239 -15.27 -9.72 -11.01
N ALA A 240 -14.51 -10.18 -12.00
CA ALA A 240 -14.97 -10.35 -13.38
C ALA A 240 -15.68 -11.71 -13.65
N LEU A 241 -15.60 -12.64 -12.70
CA LEU A 241 -16.15 -13.99 -12.84
C LEU A 241 -17.35 -14.20 -11.92
N ASP A 242 -18.31 -15.01 -12.39
CA ASP A 242 -19.36 -15.52 -11.54
C ASP A 242 -18.80 -16.52 -10.48
N PRO A 243 -19.52 -16.83 -9.39
CA PRO A 243 -19.01 -17.66 -8.31
C PRO A 243 -18.52 -19.06 -8.74
N PRO A 244 -19.21 -19.82 -9.64
CA PRO A 244 -18.72 -21.12 -10.11
C PRO A 244 -17.40 -20.99 -10.89
N ARG A 245 -17.28 -20.01 -11.79
CA ARG A 245 -16.07 -19.78 -12.58
C ARG A 245 -14.92 -19.24 -11.72
N ALA A 246 -15.22 -18.40 -10.75
CA ALA A 246 -14.23 -17.93 -9.78
C ALA A 246 -13.63 -19.09 -8.98
N ALA A 247 -14.46 -20.05 -8.53
CA ALA A 247 -13.99 -21.24 -7.84
C ALA A 247 -13.13 -22.15 -8.74
N GLU A 248 -13.52 -22.36 -10.00
CA GLU A 248 -12.74 -23.10 -10.99
C GLU A 248 -11.38 -22.42 -11.26
N PHE A 249 -11.36 -21.10 -11.44
CA PHE A 249 -10.14 -20.33 -11.63
C PHE A 249 -9.20 -20.44 -10.43
N LEU A 250 -9.74 -20.29 -9.20
CA LEU A 250 -8.97 -20.42 -7.97
C LEU A 250 -8.39 -21.82 -7.80
N ALA A 251 -9.12 -22.87 -8.16
CA ALA A 251 -8.60 -24.23 -8.12
C ALA A 251 -7.40 -24.43 -9.07
N GLY A 252 -7.50 -23.93 -10.30
CA GLY A 252 -6.40 -23.97 -11.27
C GLY A 252 -5.19 -23.13 -10.83
N TYR A 253 -5.41 -21.91 -10.36
CA TYR A 253 -4.37 -21.06 -9.81
C TYR A 253 -3.69 -21.70 -8.59
N GLY A 254 -4.48 -22.26 -7.66
CA GLY A 254 -3.98 -22.91 -6.46
C GLY A 254 -3.11 -24.14 -6.76
N ALA A 255 -3.51 -24.96 -7.73
CA ALA A 255 -2.73 -26.12 -8.17
C ALA A 255 -1.34 -25.70 -8.71
N ALA A 256 -1.29 -24.68 -9.57
CA ALA A 256 -0.04 -24.14 -10.11
C ALA A 256 0.79 -23.44 -9.03
N ALA A 257 0.15 -22.70 -8.13
CA ALA A 257 0.83 -22.02 -7.03
C ALA A 257 1.48 -23.01 -6.05
N ARG A 258 0.81 -24.13 -5.70
CA ARG A 258 1.41 -25.18 -4.86
C ARG A 258 2.63 -25.83 -5.51
N ALA A 259 2.64 -25.97 -6.82
CA ALA A 259 3.81 -26.49 -7.56
C ALA A 259 4.99 -25.51 -7.53
N ALA A 260 4.70 -24.21 -7.70
CA ALA A 260 5.74 -23.14 -7.71
C ALA A 260 6.25 -22.80 -6.30
N TYR A 261 5.40 -22.95 -5.27
CA TYR A 261 5.70 -22.62 -3.87
C TYR A 261 5.47 -23.86 -2.98
N PRO A 262 6.36 -24.85 -3.02
CA PRO A 262 6.19 -26.08 -2.26
C PRO A 262 6.20 -25.79 -0.76
N ARG A 263 5.30 -26.45 -0.03
CA ARG A 263 5.23 -26.38 1.43
C ARG A 263 6.49 -27.00 2.04
N ARG A 264 7.04 -26.34 3.02
CA ARG A 264 8.18 -26.80 3.83
C ARG A 264 7.70 -27.14 5.26
N PRO A 265 8.51 -27.81 6.09
CA PRO A 265 8.12 -28.14 7.47
C PRO A 265 7.68 -26.95 8.31
N TYR A 266 8.18 -25.75 8.01
CA TYR A 266 7.89 -24.52 8.73
C TYR A 266 6.87 -23.60 8.03
N GLY A 267 6.32 -23.99 6.89
CA GLY A 267 5.33 -23.21 6.12
C GLY A 267 5.70 -23.04 4.65
N THR A 268 4.93 -22.26 3.93
CA THR A 268 5.20 -21.90 2.52
C THR A 268 5.94 -20.58 2.45
N VAL A 269 7.10 -20.56 1.80
CA VAL A 269 7.89 -19.33 1.65
C VAL A 269 7.42 -18.55 0.42
N LEU A 270 6.98 -17.31 0.66
CA LEU A 270 6.67 -16.33 -0.37
C LEU A 270 7.72 -15.21 -0.34
N ALA A 271 8.62 -15.20 -1.31
CA ALA A 271 9.53 -14.08 -1.52
C ALA A 271 8.73 -12.90 -2.09
N PHE A 272 8.76 -11.77 -1.38
CA PHE A 272 7.98 -10.59 -1.77
C PHE A 272 8.90 -9.36 -1.84
N ARG A 273 9.25 -8.98 -3.07
CA ARG A 273 10.08 -7.81 -3.35
C ARG A 273 9.24 -6.54 -3.21
N ARG A 274 9.82 -5.54 -2.57
CA ARG A 274 9.31 -4.17 -2.46
C ARG A 274 10.37 -3.19 -2.94
N VAL A 275 9.95 -2.20 -3.67
CA VAL A 275 10.78 -1.07 -4.11
C VAL A 275 10.37 0.17 -3.34
N PHE A 276 11.36 0.91 -2.89
CA PHE A 276 11.22 2.07 -2.04
C PHE A 276 11.96 3.25 -2.65
N VAL A 277 11.42 4.43 -2.47
CA VAL A 277 12.11 5.68 -2.73
C VAL A 277 11.69 6.73 -1.71
N VAL A 278 12.68 7.38 -1.13
CA VAL A 278 12.51 8.57 -0.29
C VAL A 278 13.28 9.71 -0.93
N ALA A 279 12.64 10.85 -1.10
CA ALA A 279 13.25 12.01 -1.71
C ALA A 279 12.98 13.26 -0.87
N ARG A 280 13.93 14.18 -0.84
CA ARG A 280 13.82 15.48 -0.18
C ARG A 280 14.02 16.59 -1.20
N VAL A 281 13.09 17.51 -1.28
CA VAL A 281 13.24 18.73 -2.11
C VAL A 281 14.35 19.59 -1.53
N ARG A 282 15.25 20.08 -2.40
CA ARG A 282 16.34 20.99 -2.01
C ARG A 282 15.87 22.40 -1.75
#